data_e023f62d03a785f3bcee778cf4f2741b
#
_entry.id   e023f62d03a785f3bcee778cf4f2741b
#
_cell.length_a   1.000
_cell.length_b   1.000
_cell.length_c   1.000
_cell.angle_alpha   90.00
_cell.angle_beta   90.00
_cell.angle_gamma   90.00
#
_symmetry.space_group_name_H-M   'P 1'
#
loop_
_entity.id
_entity.type
_entity.pdbx_description
1 polymer ?
#
loop_
_entity_poly.entity_id
_entity_poly.type
_entity_poly.pdbx_seq_one_letter_code
_entity_poly.pdbx_strand_id
1 'polypeptide(L)'
;MQNLSETNILEKSNTKELSSKKLEGGKKFQLITEYTPAGDQPKAISFLKTEILNNKKNQVLLGVTGSGKTFTMAKIIEELNRPALILAPNKTLAAQLYGEMKNFFPNNAVEYFVSYYDYYTPEAYVPRSDTYIEKEASINEQIDRMRHSATRSLLERDDVIIVSSVSCIYGLGSVDSYSKMTLVFKKNESYERDKIIKGLVELQYKRNDQNFHRGTFRVRGENIEVFPSHYEDEAWRITIEDNKITQIKSFDPLTGADNKEINLIKLYGNSHYITPRPTVEKAVKEIKKELIVTLEKFRNEKKLLEAQRLEERTRYDLEMIEATGSCAGIENYSRFLSGRNPGDPPPTLFEYLPDNCLVFVDESHVTIPQLNGMYKGDYTRKKTLSDYGFRLPSCMDNRPLKFEEWDMMRPQTVFVSATPSEWELKQSKGVFAEQIIRPTGLIDPPIFIRPAKNQVDDLLNECITVSKNNQRILVTTLTKKMAEDLTEYLDENEIKVRYMHSDIDTLERIEIIRDLRLGVFDVLIGINLLREGLDIPECALVAILDADKEGFLRSERSLIQTIGRAARNVDGRVILYADKETESIKKAINETNRRRTKQIEYNIKNK
;
A
#
# COMPACT_ATOMS: atom_id res chain seq x y z
N MET A 1 -18.74 -15.44 -52.01
CA MET A 1 -17.84 -14.47 -51.38
C MET A 1 -18.49 -13.61 -50.28
N GLN A 2 -19.81 -13.68 -50.04
CA GLN A 2 -20.49 -12.89 -48.98
C GLN A 2 -20.46 -13.55 -47.60
N ASN A 3 -20.32 -14.86 -47.47
CA ASN A 3 -20.39 -15.57 -46.17
C ASN A 3 -19.09 -15.54 -45.36
N LEU A 4 -17.95 -15.14 -45.94
CA LEU A 4 -16.66 -15.06 -45.24
C LEU A 4 -16.46 -13.74 -44.49
N SER A 5 -17.23 -12.69 -44.85
CA SER A 5 -17.15 -11.38 -44.19
C SER A 5 -18.03 -11.29 -42.95
N GLU A 6 -19.16 -11.98 -42.93
CA GLU A 6 -20.08 -11.98 -41.78
C GLU A 6 -19.60 -12.85 -40.62
N THR A 7 -18.96 -14.00 -40.90
CA THR A 7 -18.31 -14.83 -39.88
C THR A 7 -17.16 -14.12 -39.19
N ASN A 8 -16.32 -13.38 -39.93
CA ASN A 8 -15.21 -12.61 -39.36
C ASN A 8 -15.68 -11.38 -38.55
N ILE A 9 -16.84 -10.82 -38.84
CA ILE A 9 -17.42 -9.70 -38.08
C ILE A 9 -18.08 -10.20 -36.78
N LEU A 10 -18.75 -11.35 -36.83
CA LEU A 10 -19.36 -12.01 -35.66
C LEU A 10 -18.32 -12.58 -34.72
N GLU A 11 -17.21 -13.15 -35.20
CA GLU A 11 -16.10 -13.60 -34.37
C GLU A 11 -15.36 -12.43 -33.70
N LYS A 12 -15.17 -11.31 -34.40
CA LYS A 12 -14.60 -10.08 -33.82
C LYS A 12 -15.53 -9.41 -32.79
N SER A 13 -16.84 -9.53 -32.94
CA SER A 13 -17.79 -9.02 -31.95
C SER A 13 -17.83 -9.89 -30.70
N ASN A 14 -17.79 -11.21 -30.82
CA ASN A 14 -17.76 -12.14 -29.69
C ASN A 14 -16.49 -12.04 -28.84
N THR A 15 -15.31 -11.86 -29.47
CA THR A 15 -14.05 -11.64 -28.73
C THR A 15 -14.02 -10.29 -28.03
N LYS A 16 -14.62 -9.24 -28.59
CA LYS A 16 -14.74 -7.93 -27.92
C LYS A 16 -15.70 -7.97 -26.73
N GLU A 17 -16.82 -8.67 -26.83
CA GLU A 17 -17.74 -8.87 -25.71
C GLU A 17 -17.12 -9.68 -24.59
N LEU A 18 -16.37 -10.75 -24.90
CA LEU A 18 -15.66 -11.57 -23.91
C LEU A 18 -14.51 -10.82 -23.24
N SER A 19 -13.85 -9.89 -23.93
CA SER A 19 -12.77 -9.07 -23.32
C SER A 19 -13.29 -8.08 -22.29
N SER A 20 -14.54 -7.63 -22.39
CA SER A 20 -15.18 -6.70 -21.44
C SER A 20 -15.92 -7.40 -20.30
N LYS A 21 -16.17 -8.72 -20.40
CA LYS A 21 -16.93 -9.49 -19.41
C LYS A 21 -16.02 -9.93 -18.26
N LYS A 22 -16.49 -9.76 -17.02
CA LYS A 22 -15.87 -10.35 -15.83
C LYS A 22 -16.05 -11.87 -15.86
N LEU A 23 -14.96 -12.64 -15.90
CA LEU A 23 -15.02 -14.11 -15.96
C LEU A 23 -15.30 -14.76 -14.61
N GLU A 24 -14.95 -14.08 -13.51
CA GLU A 24 -15.06 -14.57 -12.14
C GLU A 24 -16.01 -13.71 -11.28
N GLY A 25 -16.93 -12.97 -11.92
CA GLY A 25 -17.92 -12.11 -11.24
C GLY A 25 -19.01 -12.88 -10.49
N GLY A 26 -19.81 -12.16 -9.71
CA GLY A 26 -21.01 -12.67 -9.04
C GLY A 26 -20.77 -13.37 -7.70
N LYS A 27 -19.54 -13.45 -7.21
CA LYS A 27 -19.24 -13.97 -5.87
C LYS A 27 -19.61 -12.94 -4.79
N LYS A 28 -20.12 -13.43 -3.65
CA LYS A 28 -20.41 -12.61 -2.47
C LYS A 28 -19.32 -12.75 -1.43
N PHE A 29 -19.15 -11.72 -0.61
CA PHE A 29 -18.28 -11.81 0.55
C PHE A 29 -18.85 -12.76 1.59
N GLN A 30 -17.99 -13.63 2.12
CA GLN A 30 -18.31 -14.58 3.17
C GLN A 30 -17.26 -14.49 4.26
N LEU A 31 -17.63 -13.87 5.38
CA LEU A 31 -16.79 -13.78 6.56
C LEU A 31 -16.75 -15.11 7.29
N ILE A 32 -15.56 -15.68 7.43
CA ILE A 32 -15.33 -16.91 8.20
C ILE A 32 -14.60 -16.54 9.49
N THR A 33 -15.27 -16.69 10.63
CA THR A 33 -14.70 -16.31 11.91
C THR A 33 -15.49 -16.98 13.05
N GLU A 34 -14.81 -17.24 14.16
CA GLU A 34 -15.44 -17.68 15.42
C GLU A 34 -15.91 -16.48 16.27
N TYR A 35 -15.54 -15.26 15.90
CA TYR A 35 -15.89 -14.06 16.65
C TYR A 35 -17.30 -13.57 16.32
N THR A 36 -18.00 -13.12 17.36
CA THR A 36 -19.26 -12.38 17.24
C THR A 36 -19.06 -10.93 17.65
N PRO A 37 -19.80 -9.97 17.06
CA PRO A 37 -19.71 -8.57 17.46
C PRO A 37 -20.01 -8.39 18.95
N ALA A 38 -19.10 -7.76 19.69
CA ALA A 38 -19.20 -7.55 21.13
C ALA A 38 -18.82 -6.11 21.53
N GLY A 39 -19.13 -5.71 22.75
CA GLY A 39 -18.87 -4.36 23.24
C GLY A 39 -19.63 -3.28 22.45
N ASP A 40 -18.89 -2.32 21.93
CA ASP A 40 -19.43 -1.24 21.09
C ASP A 40 -19.57 -1.62 19.60
N GLN A 41 -18.99 -2.76 19.17
CA GLN A 41 -18.97 -3.17 17.77
C GLN A 41 -20.36 -3.24 17.12
N PRO A 42 -21.41 -3.85 17.74
CA PRO A 42 -22.74 -3.92 17.14
C PRO A 42 -23.31 -2.53 16.82
N LYS A 43 -23.13 -1.57 17.74
CA LYS A 43 -23.59 -0.18 17.55
C LYS A 43 -22.80 0.54 16.47
N ALA A 44 -21.48 0.39 16.46
CA ALA A 44 -20.60 1.00 15.48
C ALA A 44 -20.88 0.45 14.07
N ILE A 45 -21.04 -0.86 13.91
CA ILE A 45 -21.37 -1.50 12.62
C ILE A 45 -22.73 -0.99 12.11
N SER A 46 -23.77 -1.03 12.95
CA SER A 46 -25.11 -0.56 12.57
C SER A 46 -25.12 0.90 12.17
N PHE A 47 -24.44 1.76 12.95
CA PHE A 47 -24.32 3.19 12.64
C PHE A 47 -23.62 3.43 11.30
N LEU A 48 -22.42 2.87 11.11
CA LEU A 48 -21.63 3.06 9.88
C LEU A 48 -22.37 2.53 8.66
N LYS A 49 -23.00 1.36 8.77
CA LYS A 49 -23.83 0.80 7.72
C LYS A 49 -24.97 1.73 7.32
N THR A 50 -25.70 2.29 8.29
CA THR A 50 -26.78 3.23 8.04
C THR A 50 -26.29 4.49 7.33
N GLU A 51 -25.18 5.07 7.79
CA GLU A 51 -24.59 6.26 7.17
C GLU A 51 -24.12 6.01 5.72
N ILE A 52 -23.54 4.83 5.46
CA ILE A 52 -23.12 4.42 4.11
C ILE A 52 -24.35 4.22 3.20
N LEU A 53 -25.40 3.55 3.68
CA LEU A 53 -26.63 3.35 2.91
C LEU A 53 -27.37 4.66 2.62
N ASN A 54 -27.23 5.65 3.50
CA ASN A 54 -27.73 7.02 3.28
C ASN A 54 -26.84 7.86 2.34
N ASN A 55 -25.91 7.23 1.61
CA ASN A 55 -25.01 7.86 0.65
C ASN A 55 -24.12 8.98 1.23
N LYS A 56 -23.86 8.99 2.53
CA LYS A 56 -22.88 9.92 3.09
C LYS A 56 -21.48 9.54 2.61
N LYS A 57 -20.72 10.51 2.12
CA LYS A 57 -19.37 10.26 1.57
C LYS A 57 -18.34 9.93 2.65
N ASN A 58 -18.47 10.52 3.85
CA ASN A 58 -17.46 10.48 4.91
C ASN A 58 -18.04 9.95 6.21
N GLN A 59 -17.41 8.92 6.78
CA GLN A 59 -17.71 8.38 8.11
C GLN A 59 -16.42 8.29 8.93
N VAL A 60 -16.54 8.36 10.23
CA VAL A 60 -15.42 8.21 11.17
C VAL A 60 -15.72 7.10 12.16
N LEU A 61 -14.79 6.16 12.29
CA LEU A 61 -14.74 5.17 13.36
C LEU A 61 -13.64 5.54 14.34
N LEU A 62 -14.02 6.05 15.51
CA LEU A 62 -13.12 6.24 16.64
C LEU A 62 -13.00 4.90 17.37
N GLY A 63 -11.94 4.15 17.10
CA GLY A 63 -11.73 2.84 17.71
C GLY A 63 -10.40 2.74 18.42
N VAL A 64 -10.43 2.45 19.73
CA VAL A 64 -9.21 2.29 20.52
C VAL A 64 -8.42 1.05 20.11
N THR A 65 -7.14 1.01 20.46
CA THR A 65 -6.29 -0.16 20.24
C THR A 65 -6.88 -1.38 20.97
N GLY A 66 -6.99 -2.51 20.25
CA GLY A 66 -7.56 -3.74 20.82
C GLY A 66 -9.09 -3.80 20.87
N SER A 67 -9.82 -2.80 20.35
CA SER A 67 -11.29 -2.86 20.30
C SER A 67 -11.84 -3.70 19.13
N GLY A 68 -10.97 -4.21 18.23
CA GLY A 68 -11.37 -5.01 17.08
C GLY A 68 -11.83 -4.19 15.87
N LYS A 69 -11.14 -3.08 15.57
CA LYS A 69 -11.42 -2.23 14.39
C LYS A 69 -11.42 -3.01 13.08
N THR A 70 -10.45 -3.91 12.90
CA THR A 70 -10.33 -4.75 11.69
C THR A 70 -11.55 -5.65 11.52
N PHE A 71 -12.04 -6.24 12.61
CA PHE A 71 -13.26 -7.06 12.58
C PHE A 71 -14.50 -6.22 12.24
N THR A 72 -14.61 -5.00 12.74
CA THR A 72 -15.68 -4.07 12.40
C THR A 72 -15.66 -3.72 10.89
N MET A 73 -14.48 -3.45 10.31
CA MET A 73 -14.32 -3.23 8.87
C MET A 73 -14.77 -4.47 8.08
N ALA A 74 -14.32 -5.68 8.49
CA ALA A 74 -14.69 -6.92 7.83
C ALA A 74 -16.21 -7.17 7.86
N LYS A 75 -16.87 -6.90 8.99
CA LYS A 75 -18.34 -7.01 9.10
C LYS A 75 -19.08 -6.03 8.19
N ILE A 76 -18.61 -4.81 8.06
CA ILE A 76 -19.20 -3.82 7.15
C ILE A 76 -19.05 -4.28 5.70
N ILE A 77 -17.90 -4.81 5.30
CA ILE A 77 -17.64 -5.34 3.95
C ILE A 77 -18.60 -6.51 3.64
N GLU A 78 -18.73 -7.46 4.56
CA GLU A 78 -19.64 -8.59 4.41
C GLU A 78 -21.09 -8.15 4.28
N GLU A 79 -21.58 -7.32 5.21
CA GLU A 79 -22.99 -6.91 5.26
C GLU A 79 -23.43 -6.02 4.09
N LEU A 80 -22.53 -5.19 3.58
CA LEU A 80 -22.81 -4.35 2.43
C LEU A 80 -22.51 -5.05 1.10
N ASN A 81 -21.74 -6.12 1.13
CA ASN A 81 -21.33 -6.91 -0.04
C ASN A 81 -20.75 -6.03 -1.15
N ARG A 82 -19.82 -5.16 -0.81
CA ARG A 82 -19.19 -4.20 -1.72
C ARG A 82 -17.68 -4.37 -1.74
N PRO A 83 -17.02 -4.25 -2.91
CA PRO A 83 -15.55 -4.22 -2.97
C PRO A 83 -14.98 -3.16 -2.03
N ALA A 84 -13.78 -3.40 -1.51
CA ALA A 84 -13.17 -2.50 -0.54
C ALA A 84 -11.69 -2.23 -0.84
N LEU A 85 -11.26 -0.99 -0.58
CA LEU A 85 -9.87 -0.59 -0.52
C LEU A 85 -9.54 -0.18 0.92
N ILE A 86 -8.57 -0.82 1.54
CA ILE A 86 -8.07 -0.50 2.88
C ILE A 86 -6.70 0.16 2.74
N LEU A 87 -6.58 1.42 3.13
CA LEU A 87 -5.33 2.19 3.12
C LEU A 87 -4.67 2.13 4.48
N ALA A 88 -3.41 1.72 4.51
CA ALA A 88 -2.56 1.72 5.70
C ALA A 88 -1.39 2.72 5.55
N PRO A 89 -0.87 3.30 6.63
CA PRO A 89 0.19 4.30 6.57
C PRO A 89 1.56 3.75 6.13
N ASN A 90 1.79 2.45 6.27
CA ASN A 90 3.07 1.82 5.92
C ASN A 90 2.89 0.36 5.48
N LYS A 91 3.96 -0.22 4.89
CA LYS A 91 3.96 -1.60 4.38
C LYS A 91 3.72 -2.65 5.49
N THR A 92 4.27 -2.44 6.68
CA THR A 92 4.16 -3.38 7.81
C THR A 92 2.72 -3.51 8.28
N LEU A 93 2.04 -2.38 8.49
CA LEU A 93 0.63 -2.39 8.89
C LEU A 93 -0.28 -2.91 7.75
N ALA A 94 0.05 -2.56 6.50
CA ALA A 94 -0.65 -3.13 5.34
C ALA A 94 -0.51 -4.65 5.28
N ALA A 95 0.68 -5.21 5.55
CA ALA A 95 0.90 -6.65 5.57
C ALA A 95 0.10 -7.33 6.70
N GLN A 96 0.05 -6.72 7.89
CA GLN A 96 -0.75 -7.21 9.01
C GLN A 96 -2.25 -7.24 8.63
N LEU A 97 -2.78 -6.13 8.13
CA LEU A 97 -4.20 -6.03 7.72
C LEU A 97 -4.53 -7.01 6.56
N TYR A 98 -3.60 -7.19 5.63
CA TYR A 98 -3.74 -8.19 4.56
C TYR A 98 -3.88 -9.59 5.14
N GLY A 99 -3.02 -9.98 6.09
CA GLY A 99 -3.09 -11.28 6.75
C GLY A 99 -4.39 -11.47 7.53
N GLU A 100 -4.83 -10.46 8.31
CA GLU A 100 -6.09 -10.48 9.04
C GLU A 100 -7.30 -10.62 8.08
N MET A 101 -7.36 -9.82 7.00
CA MET A 101 -8.44 -9.89 6.01
C MET A 101 -8.43 -11.22 5.23
N LYS A 102 -7.26 -11.79 4.92
CA LYS A 102 -7.13 -13.09 4.29
C LYS A 102 -7.69 -14.23 5.16
N ASN A 103 -7.48 -14.13 6.48
CA ASN A 103 -8.05 -15.07 7.44
C ASN A 103 -9.58 -14.90 7.56
N PHE A 104 -10.09 -13.68 7.52
CA PHE A 104 -11.52 -13.41 7.55
C PHE A 104 -12.25 -13.79 6.27
N PHE A 105 -11.61 -13.67 5.11
CA PHE A 105 -12.18 -13.90 3.80
C PHE A 105 -11.36 -14.89 2.95
N PRO A 106 -11.18 -16.15 3.41
CA PRO A 106 -10.31 -17.11 2.73
C PRO A 106 -10.81 -17.51 1.34
N ASN A 107 -12.11 -17.36 1.07
CA ASN A 107 -12.74 -17.73 -0.21
C ASN A 107 -12.92 -16.54 -1.17
N ASN A 108 -12.60 -15.32 -0.73
CA ASN A 108 -12.71 -14.10 -1.53
C ASN A 108 -11.34 -13.59 -1.99
N ALA A 109 -11.33 -12.64 -2.92
CA ALA A 109 -10.09 -12.05 -3.39
C ALA A 109 -9.60 -10.99 -2.41
N VAL A 110 -8.66 -11.35 -1.56
CA VAL A 110 -7.91 -10.41 -0.72
C VAL A 110 -6.55 -10.20 -1.34
N GLU A 111 -6.26 -8.96 -1.73
CA GLU A 111 -5.10 -8.59 -2.53
C GLU A 111 -4.23 -7.56 -1.81
N TYR A 112 -2.91 -7.61 -2.09
CA TYR A 112 -1.93 -6.72 -1.48
C TYR A 112 -1.33 -5.78 -2.51
N PHE A 113 -1.41 -4.47 -2.26
CA PHE A 113 -0.96 -3.45 -3.20
C PHE A 113 -0.09 -2.39 -2.51
N VAL A 114 1.19 -2.63 -2.43
CA VAL A 114 2.18 -1.70 -1.85
C VAL A 114 3.27 -1.37 -2.85
N SER A 115 4.21 -0.50 -2.50
CA SER A 115 5.40 -0.26 -3.32
C SER A 115 6.21 -1.56 -3.49
N TYR A 116 6.49 -1.93 -4.74
CA TYR A 116 7.21 -3.15 -5.09
C TYR A 116 8.74 -3.03 -4.98
N TYR A 117 9.24 -1.90 -4.50
CA TYR A 117 10.67 -1.73 -4.25
C TYR A 117 11.05 -2.22 -2.86
N ASP A 118 12.04 -3.10 -2.76
CA ASP A 118 12.72 -3.44 -1.50
C ASP A 118 13.65 -2.31 -1.09
N TYR A 119 14.40 -1.81 -2.06
CA TYR A 119 15.24 -0.62 -1.95
C TYR A 119 14.88 0.37 -3.04
N TYR A 120 14.81 1.65 -2.70
CA TYR A 120 14.48 2.70 -3.65
C TYR A 120 15.18 4.01 -3.30
N THR A 121 16.14 4.39 -4.13
CA THR A 121 16.70 5.75 -4.15
C THR A 121 16.12 6.47 -5.36
N PRO A 122 15.30 7.51 -5.17
CA PRO A 122 14.76 8.27 -6.27
C PRO A 122 15.86 9.04 -6.99
N GLU A 123 15.77 9.12 -8.33
CA GLU A 123 16.60 10.01 -9.12
C GLU A 123 16.50 11.45 -8.60
N ALA A 124 17.62 12.08 -8.30
CA ALA A 124 17.68 13.44 -7.77
C ALA A 124 18.94 14.18 -8.21
N TYR A 125 18.87 15.50 -8.20
CA TYR A 125 20.04 16.34 -8.42
C TYR A 125 20.15 17.39 -7.30
N VAL A 126 21.35 17.54 -6.75
CA VAL A 126 21.67 18.50 -5.70
C VAL A 126 22.54 19.62 -6.29
N PRO A 127 21.96 20.78 -6.68
CA PRO A 127 22.70 21.83 -7.39
C PRO A 127 23.87 22.42 -6.60
N ARG A 128 23.77 22.42 -5.27
CA ARG A 128 24.81 23.00 -4.39
C ARG A 128 26.14 22.23 -4.43
N SER A 129 26.07 20.91 -4.60
CA SER A 129 27.24 20.02 -4.65
C SER A 129 27.49 19.47 -6.05
N ASP A 130 26.72 19.88 -7.05
CA ASP A 130 26.73 19.34 -8.42
C ASP A 130 26.69 17.80 -8.41
N THR A 131 25.83 17.24 -7.55
CA THR A 131 25.74 15.79 -7.36
C THR A 131 24.46 15.26 -7.98
N TYR A 132 24.62 14.41 -8.98
CA TYR A 132 23.53 13.62 -9.55
C TYR A 132 23.43 12.28 -8.83
N ILE A 133 22.25 11.98 -8.33
CA ILE A 133 21.90 10.71 -7.70
C ILE A 133 21.09 9.92 -8.73
N GLU A 134 21.67 8.84 -9.23
CA GLU A 134 20.97 7.95 -10.14
C GLU A 134 19.86 7.20 -9.42
N LYS A 135 18.79 6.88 -10.16
CA LYS A 135 17.73 6.02 -9.62
C LYS A 135 18.29 4.62 -9.39
N GLU A 136 18.31 4.19 -8.14
CA GLU A 136 18.57 2.81 -7.78
C GLU A 136 17.29 2.18 -7.22
N ALA A 137 16.97 1.00 -7.68
CA ALA A 137 15.80 0.29 -7.22
C ALA A 137 16.01 -1.22 -7.33
N SER A 138 15.68 -1.93 -6.26
CA SER A 138 15.52 -3.38 -6.25
C SER A 138 14.03 -3.71 -6.24
N ILE A 139 13.59 -4.42 -7.26
CA ILE A 139 12.18 -4.83 -7.39
C ILE A 139 11.98 -6.17 -6.67
N ASN A 140 11.00 -6.20 -5.78
CA ASN A 140 10.50 -7.42 -5.18
C ASN A 140 9.50 -8.07 -6.14
N GLU A 141 9.90 -9.16 -6.78
CA GLU A 141 9.07 -9.86 -7.76
C GLU A 141 7.77 -10.40 -7.17
N GLN A 142 7.76 -10.79 -5.90
CA GLN A 142 6.57 -11.27 -5.23
C GLN A 142 5.54 -10.15 -5.05
N ILE A 143 5.99 -8.97 -4.60
CA ILE A 143 5.10 -7.80 -4.46
C ILE A 143 4.63 -7.32 -5.84
N ASP A 144 5.49 -7.36 -6.86
CA ASP A 144 5.10 -7.02 -8.23
C ASP A 144 4.00 -7.96 -8.75
N ARG A 145 4.14 -9.27 -8.54
CA ARG A 145 3.11 -10.27 -8.82
C ARG A 145 1.79 -9.95 -8.10
N MET A 146 1.85 -9.63 -6.79
CA MET A 146 0.65 -9.28 -6.00
C MET A 146 -0.05 -8.03 -6.53
N ARG A 147 0.71 -7.05 -7.05
CA ARG A 147 0.13 -5.85 -7.70
C ARG A 147 -0.60 -6.21 -8.99
N HIS A 148 -0.03 -7.09 -9.82
CA HIS A 148 -0.71 -7.61 -11.02
C HIS A 148 -1.97 -8.42 -10.65
N SER A 149 -1.90 -9.22 -9.60
CA SER A 149 -3.07 -9.94 -9.07
C SER A 149 -4.17 -8.97 -8.64
N ALA A 150 -3.83 -7.91 -7.90
CA ALA A 150 -4.77 -6.92 -7.43
C ALA A 150 -5.52 -6.20 -8.57
N THR A 151 -4.79 -5.71 -9.58
CA THR A 151 -5.41 -5.02 -10.72
C THR A 151 -6.26 -5.97 -11.57
N ARG A 152 -5.80 -7.22 -11.79
CA ARG A 152 -6.60 -8.25 -12.46
C ARG A 152 -7.88 -8.55 -11.67
N SER A 153 -7.77 -8.76 -10.36
CA SER A 153 -8.93 -9.09 -9.52
C SER A 153 -9.99 -7.98 -9.56
N LEU A 154 -9.62 -6.71 -9.56
CA LEU A 154 -10.55 -5.59 -9.72
C LEU A 154 -11.29 -5.62 -11.07
N LEU A 155 -10.63 -6.09 -12.13
CA LEU A 155 -11.22 -6.19 -13.47
C LEU A 155 -12.08 -7.45 -13.68
N GLU A 156 -11.81 -8.53 -12.93
CA GLU A 156 -12.44 -9.85 -13.15
C GLU A 156 -13.45 -10.28 -12.09
N ARG A 157 -13.41 -9.67 -10.87
CA ARG A 157 -14.21 -10.10 -9.73
C ARG A 157 -14.99 -8.95 -9.12
N ASP A 158 -16.03 -9.30 -8.35
CA ASP A 158 -16.86 -8.35 -7.59
C ASP A 158 -16.60 -8.42 -6.09
N ASP A 159 -15.92 -9.47 -5.61
CA ASP A 159 -15.64 -9.77 -4.21
C ASP A 159 -14.17 -9.49 -3.87
N VAL A 160 -13.71 -8.25 -4.10
CA VAL A 160 -12.30 -7.87 -3.98
C VAL A 160 -12.06 -6.95 -2.78
N ILE A 161 -11.11 -7.30 -1.94
CA ILE A 161 -10.55 -6.44 -0.88
C ILE A 161 -9.10 -6.16 -1.24
N ILE A 162 -8.77 -4.89 -1.47
CA ILE A 162 -7.38 -4.46 -1.66
C ILE A 162 -6.85 -3.87 -0.35
N VAL A 163 -5.74 -4.38 0.15
CA VAL A 163 -5.00 -3.73 1.24
C VAL A 163 -3.78 -3.04 0.66
N SER A 164 -3.70 -1.73 0.83
CA SER A 164 -2.68 -0.90 0.20
C SER A 164 -1.99 0.04 1.18
N SER A 165 -0.77 0.44 0.85
CA SER A 165 -0.15 1.63 1.43
C SER A 165 -0.48 2.87 0.58
N VAL A 166 0.03 4.04 0.98
CA VAL A 166 -0.12 5.29 0.20
C VAL A 166 0.46 5.21 -1.23
N SER A 167 1.15 4.12 -1.59
CA SER A 167 1.60 3.88 -2.96
C SER A 167 0.48 3.78 -4.00
N CYS A 168 -0.76 3.57 -3.58
CA CYS A 168 -1.94 3.53 -4.46
C CYS A 168 -2.26 4.87 -5.15
N ILE A 169 -1.74 6.00 -4.66
CA ILE A 169 -1.91 7.33 -5.29
C ILE A 169 -0.85 7.63 -6.35
N TYR A 170 0.14 6.75 -6.53
CA TYR A 170 1.15 6.88 -7.57
C TYR A 170 0.65 6.34 -8.90
N GLY A 171 1.22 6.89 -9.99
CA GLY A 171 0.87 6.49 -11.36
C GLY A 171 0.99 5.01 -11.60
N LEU A 172 -0.08 4.46 -12.15
CA LEU A 172 -0.19 3.14 -12.75
C LEU A 172 -0.42 3.31 -14.26
N GLY A 173 -0.39 2.25 -15.02
CA GLY A 173 -0.80 2.32 -16.42
C GLY A 173 -2.30 2.66 -16.56
N SER A 174 -2.69 3.17 -17.73
CA SER A 174 -4.10 3.48 -18.02
C SER A 174 -4.97 2.22 -17.91
N VAL A 175 -6.06 2.30 -17.16
CA VAL A 175 -7.05 1.22 -17.02
C VAL A 175 -7.59 0.81 -18.38
N ASP A 176 -7.90 1.78 -19.23
CA ASP A 176 -8.39 1.56 -20.59
C ASP A 176 -7.41 0.77 -21.46
N SER A 177 -6.12 1.11 -21.39
CA SER A 177 -5.09 0.37 -22.11
C SER A 177 -4.91 -1.03 -21.53
N TYR A 178 -4.78 -1.15 -20.22
CA TYR A 178 -4.54 -2.42 -19.55
C TYR A 178 -5.71 -3.41 -19.70
N SER A 179 -6.96 -2.94 -19.60
CA SER A 179 -8.15 -3.77 -19.77
C SER A 179 -8.43 -4.18 -21.23
N LYS A 180 -8.08 -3.32 -22.19
CA LYS A 180 -8.27 -3.61 -23.62
C LYS A 180 -7.16 -4.46 -24.21
N MET A 181 -5.93 -4.33 -23.69
CA MET A 181 -4.79 -5.15 -24.10
C MET A 181 -4.77 -6.47 -23.32
N THR A 182 -5.70 -7.35 -23.68
CA THR A 182 -5.83 -8.70 -23.15
C THR A 182 -5.91 -9.70 -24.29
N LEU A 183 -5.40 -10.90 -24.09
CA LEU A 183 -5.61 -12.03 -24.99
C LEU A 183 -6.59 -13.01 -24.36
N VAL A 184 -7.64 -13.34 -25.10
CA VAL A 184 -8.64 -14.31 -24.68
C VAL A 184 -8.49 -15.54 -25.56
N PHE A 185 -8.29 -16.71 -24.96
CA PHE A 185 -8.18 -17.98 -25.66
C PHE A 185 -9.27 -18.92 -25.19
N LYS A 186 -9.99 -19.49 -26.15
CA LYS A 186 -11.08 -20.43 -25.89
C LYS A 186 -10.86 -21.73 -26.63
N LYS A 187 -11.08 -22.85 -25.93
CA LYS A 187 -10.99 -24.17 -26.49
C LYS A 187 -11.93 -24.32 -27.70
N ASN A 188 -11.45 -24.97 -28.74
CA ASN A 188 -12.12 -25.22 -30.03
C ASN A 188 -12.29 -24.00 -30.94
N GLU A 189 -11.73 -22.83 -30.63
CA GLU A 189 -11.66 -21.69 -31.54
C GLU A 189 -10.40 -21.72 -32.41
N SER A 190 -10.49 -21.07 -33.60
CA SER A 190 -9.39 -21.00 -34.55
C SER A 190 -8.46 -19.85 -34.22
N TYR A 191 -7.17 -20.15 -34.07
CA TYR A 191 -6.12 -19.17 -33.79
C TYR A 191 -4.85 -19.53 -34.57
N GLU A 192 -4.34 -18.61 -35.36
CA GLU A 192 -3.03 -18.75 -35.97
C GLU A 192 -1.93 -18.62 -34.93
N ARG A 193 -1.04 -19.60 -34.87
CA ARG A 193 0.08 -19.66 -33.90
C ARG A 193 0.91 -18.37 -33.86
N ASP A 194 1.26 -17.82 -35.01
CA ASP A 194 2.08 -16.62 -35.12
C ASP A 194 1.37 -15.37 -34.56
N LYS A 195 0.04 -15.32 -34.69
CA LYS A 195 -0.77 -14.25 -34.08
C LYS A 195 -0.77 -14.34 -32.57
N ILE A 196 -0.79 -15.56 -32.00
CA ILE A 196 -0.69 -15.75 -30.55
C ILE A 196 0.68 -15.27 -30.06
N ILE A 197 1.77 -15.71 -30.71
CA ILE A 197 3.13 -15.32 -30.35
C ILE A 197 3.30 -13.78 -30.42
N LYS A 198 2.82 -13.17 -31.52
CA LYS A 198 2.85 -11.72 -31.68
C LYS A 198 2.06 -11.01 -30.57
N GLY A 199 0.87 -11.49 -30.25
CA GLY A 199 0.05 -10.97 -29.15
C GLY A 199 0.73 -11.07 -27.78
N LEU A 200 1.41 -12.19 -27.49
CA LEU A 200 2.20 -12.34 -26.26
C LEU A 200 3.33 -11.31 -26.15
N VAL A 201 4.05 -11.07 -27.26
CA VAL A 201 5.10 -10.05 -27.31
C VAL A 201 4.50 -8.63 -27.14
N GLU A 202 3.35 -8.36 -27.77
CA GLU A 202 2.63 -7.08 -27.60
C GLU A 202 2.17 -6.87 -26.13
N LEU A 203 1.84 -7.95 -25.41
CA LEU A 203 1.57 -7.96 -23.99
C LEU A 203 2.85 -7.91 -23.12
N GLN A 204 4.02 -7.72 -23.73
CA GLN A 204 5.33 -7.65 -23.08
C GLN A 204 5.78 -8.96 -22.37
N TYR A 205 5.24 -10.11 -22.77
CA TYR A 205 5.81 -11.39 -22.38
C TYR A 205 7.08 -11.68 -23.16
N LYS A 206 8.11 -12.18 -22.48
CA LYS A 206 9.39 -12.51 -23.10
C LYS A 206 9.43 -13.98 -23.47
N ARG A 207 9.88 -14.30 -24.70
CA ARG A 207 10.14 -15.69 -25.06
C ARG A 207 11.39 -16.19 -24.34
N ASN A 208 11.26 -17.27 -23.61
CA ASN A 208 12.38 -17.95 -22.96
C ASN A 208 12.11 -19.45 -22.93
N ASP A 209 12.72 -20.17 -23.87
CA ASP A 209 12.51 -21.61 -24.00
C ASP A 209 13.35 -22.43 -23.00
N GLN A 210 14.37 -21.83 -22.36
CA GLN A 210 15.27 -22.48 -21.41
C GLN A 210 14.89 -22.22 -19.95
N ASN A 211 14.70 -20.96 -19.58
CA ASN A 211 14.36 -20.55 -18.23
C ASN A 211 12.92 -20.01 -18.19
N PHE A 212 12.00 -20.89 -17.82
CA PHE A 212 10.57 -20.57 -17.78
C PHE A 212 10.18 -20.03 -16.40
N HIS A 213 9.91 -18.75 -16.36
CA HIS A 213 9.53 -18.03 -15.14
C HIS A 213 8.39 -17.05 -15.41
N ARG A 214 7.86 -16.44 -14.38
CA ARG A 214 6.76 -15.46 -14.45
C ARG A 214 7.04 -14.38 -15.51
N GLY A 215 6.04 -14.06 -16.33
CA GLY A 215 6.16 -13.07 -17.40
C GLY A 215 6.88 -13.57 -18.65
N THR A 216 7.10 -14.89 -18.76
CA THR A 216 7.67 -15.50 -19.96
C THR A 216 6.72 -16.46 -20.63
N PHE A 217 6.98 -16.75 -21.89
CA PHE A 217 6.35 -17.84 -22.63
C PHE A 217 7.42 -18.68 -23.34
N ARG A 218 7.10 -19.91 -23.63
CA ARG A 218 7.94 -20.82 -24.41
C ARG A 218 7.12 -21.59 -25.44
N VAL A 219 7.77 -22.04 -26.50
CA VAL A 219 7.11 -22.73 -27.61
C VAL A 219 7.78 -24.07 -27.84
N ARG A 220 7.04 -25.16 -27.70
CA ARG A 220 7.52 -26.54 -27.89
C ARG A 220 6.54 -27.34 -28.73
N GLY A 221 6.93 -27.60 -29.99
CA GLY A 221 6.06 -28.28 -30.93
C GLY A 221 4.74 -27.53 -31.13
N GLU A 222 3.64 -28.17 -30.88
CA GLU A 222 2.28 -27.63 -30.97
C GLU A 222 1.82 -26.88 -29.73
N ASN A 223 2.66 -26.83 -28.69
CA ASN A 223 2.33 -26.22 -27.42
C ASN A 223 2.95 -24.82 -27.30
N ILE A 224 2.15 -23.87 -26.87
CA ILE A 224 2.57 -22.57 -26.34
C ILE A 224 2.28 -22.60 -24.83
N GLU A 225 3.33 -22.47 -24.04
CA GLU A 225 3.23 -22.39 -22.59
C GLU A 225 3.50 -20.95 -22.16
N VAL A 226 2.63 -20.41 -21.31
CA VAL A 226 2.74 -19.04 -20.78
C VAL A 226 2.62 -19.03 -19.28
N PHE A 227 3.53 -18.28 -18.62
CA PHE A 227 3.48 -18.08 -17.17
C PHE A 227 2.94 -16.66 -16.90
N PRO A 228 1.66 -16.53 -16.53
CA PRO A 228 1.02 -15.23 -16.32
C PRO A 228 1.70 -14.41 -15.20
N SER A 229 1.69 -13.09 -15.35
CA SER A 229 2.34 -12.16 -14.40
C SER A 229 1.73 -12.15 -13.01
N HIS A 230 0.50 -12.61 -12.85
CA HIS A 230 -0.27 -12.57 -11.60
C HIS A 230 -0.31 -13.90 -10.83
N TYR A 231 0.17 -15.00 -11.41
CA TYR A 231 0.24 -16.29 -10.74
C TYR A 231 1.61 -16.56 -10.11
N GLU A 232 1.62 -17.39 -9.08
CA GLU A 232 2.83 -17.81 -8.36
C GLU A 232 3.31 -19.19 -8.80
N ASP A 233 2.38 -20.12 -8.90
CA ASP A 233 2.61 -21.55 -9.06
C ASP A 233 1.74 -22.18 -10.17
N GLU A 234 1.12 -21.36 -11.01
CA GLU A 234 0.26 -21.83 -12.09
C GLU A 234 0.67 -21.21 -13.43
N ALA A 235 0.94 -22.05 -14.41
CA ALA A 235 1.16 -21.66 -15.80
C ALA A 235 0.13 -22.34 -16.71
N TRP A 236 -0.01 -21.84 -17.93
CA TRP A 236 -0.98 -22.34 -18.89
C TRP A 236 -0.27 -22.93 -20.10
N ARG A 237 -0.75 -24.10 -20.54
CA ARG A 237 -0.34 -24.78 -21.78
C ARG A 237 -1.50 -24.74 -22.76
N ILE A 238 -1.28 -24.16 -23.93
CA ILE A 238 -2.21 -24.03 -25.03
C ILE A 238 -1.71 -24.93 -26.15
N THR A 239 -2.47 -25.97 -26.49
CA THR A 239 -2.16 -26.90 -27.60
C THR A 239 -2.91 -26.44 -28.85
N ILE A 240 -2.18 -26.31 -29.96
CA ILE A 240 -2.68 -25.78 -31.23
C ILE A 240 -2.41 -26.83 -32.32
N GLU A 241 -3.45 -27.34 -32.91
CA GLU A 241 -3.41 -28.30 -34.05
C GLU A 241 -4.22 -27.67 -35.18
N ASP A 242 -3.69 -27.66 -36.40
CA ASP A 242 -4.34 -27.13 -37.60
C ASP A 242 -4.94 -25.71 -37.39
N ASN A 243 -4.22 -24.83 -36.73
CA ASN A 243 -4.68 -23.47 -36.36
C ASN A 243 -5.94 -23.46 -35.48
N LYS A 244 -6.15 -24.49 -34.69
CA LYS A 244 -7.24 -24.58 -33.72
C LYS A 244 -6.72 -24.93 -32.35
N ILE A 245 -7.21 -24.26 -31.31
CA ILE A 245 -6.90 -24.60 -29.95
C ILE A 245 -7.65 -25.87 -29.56
N THR A 246 -6.96 -27.00 -29.47
CA THR A 246 -7.52 -28.28 -29.10
C THR A 246 -7.64 -28.48 -27.61
N GLN A 247 -6.68 -27.91 -26.86
CA GLN A 247 -6.65 -28.05 -25.41
C GLN A 247 -6.02 -26.81 -24.73
N ILE A 248 -6.53 -26.45 -23.56
CA ILE A 248 -5.90 -25.50 -22.63
C ILE A 248 -5.83 -26.18 -21.26
N LYS A 249 -4.62 -26.25 -20.69
CA LYS A 249 -4.39 -26.81 -19.35
C LYS A 249 -3.65 -25.82 -18.47
N SER A 250 -4.00 -25.82 -17.18
CA SER A 250 -3.08 -25.29 -16.17
C SER A 250 -2.13 -26.37 -15.71
N PHE A 251 -0.91 -25.97 -15.38
CA PHE A 251 0.11 -26.88 -14.88
C PHE A 251 1.05 -26.14 -13.90
N ASP A 252 1.70 -26.91 -13.05
CA ASP A 252 2.72 -26.41 -12.15
C ASP A 252 4.02 -26.17 -12.94
N PRO A 253 4.54 -24.91 -12.99
CA PRO A 253 5.72 -24.59 -13.79
C PRO A 253 7.01 -25.24 -13.28
N LEU A 254 7.08 -25.65 -12.00
CA LEU A 254 8.24 -26.29 -11.39
C LEU A 254 8.28 -27.79 -11.72
N THR A 255 7.19 -28.49 -11.52
CA THR A 255 7.09 -29.96 -11.72
C THR A 255 6.67 -30.36 -13.12
N GLY A 256 6.01 -29.44 -13.84
CA GLY A 256 5.39 -29.71 -15.15
C GLY A 256 4.10 -30.53 -15.07
N ALA A 257 3.63 -30.85 -13.86
CA ALA A 257 2.43 -31.63 -13.65
C ALA A 257 1.18 -30.86 -14.07
N ASP A 258 0.32 -31.49 -14.89
CA ASP A 258 -0.97 -30.91 -15.30
C ASP A 258 -1.93 -30.87 -14.10
N ASN A 259 -2.56 -29.72 -13.86
CA ASN A 259 -3.52 -29.53 -12.77
C ASN A 259 -4.96 -29.76 -13.25
N LYS A 260 -5.46 -28.90 -14.14
CA LYS A 260 -6.84 -28.95 -14.63
C LYS A 260 -6.94 -28.51 -16.09
N GLU A 261 -7.96 -28.99 -16.79
CA GLU A 261 -8.33 -28.48 -18.10
C GLU A 261 -9.22 -27.25 -17.97
N ILE A 262 -8.97 -26.24 -18.81
CA ILE A 262 -9.64 -24.95 -18.79
C ILE A 262 -10.26 -24.70 -20.18
N ASN A 263 -11.51 -24.21 -20.21
CA ASN A 263 -12.19 -23.93 -21.48
C ASN A 263 -11.92 -22.52 -22.02
N LEU A 264 -11.62 -21.59 -21.14
CA LEU A 264 -11.42 -20.18 -21.47
C LEU A 264 -10.38 -19.58 -20.52
N ILE A 265 -9.38 -18.90 -21.07
CA ILE A 265 -8.41 -18.11 -20.30
C ILE A 265 -8.36 -16.68 -20.84
N LYS A 266 -8.09 -15.73 -19.96
CA LYS A 266 -7.87 -14.33 -20.29
C LYS A 266 -6.54 -13.90 -19.71
N LEU A 267 -5.61 -13.55 -20.60
CA LEU A 267 -4.26 -13.16 -20.25
C LEU A 267 -4.12 -11.63 -20.27
N TYR A 268 -3.64 -11.08 -19.18
CA TYR A 268 -3.33 -9.66 -18.99
C TYR A 268 -1.86 -9.37 -19.31
N GLY A 269 -1.55 -8.11 -19.53
CA GLY A 269 -0.19 -7.69 -19.80
C GLY A 269 0.81 -7.97 -18.67
N ASN A 270 2.06 -8.15 -19.06
CA ASN A 270 3.17 -8.36 -18.14
C ASN A 270 3.72 -7.04 -17.55
N SER A 271 3.09 -5.92 -17.84
CA SER A 271 3.38 -4.59 -17.27
C SER A 271 2.10 -3.79 -17.20
N HIS A 272 1.96 -2.94 -16.18
CA HIS A 272 0.87 -1.97 -16.10
C HIS A 272 1.01 -0.84 -17.13
N TYR A 273 2.22 -0.57 -17.61
CA TYR A 273 2.52 0.44 -18.63
C TYR A 273 2.41 -0.08 -20.08
N ILE A 274 1.61 -1.11 -20.28
CA ILE A 274 1.33 -1.62 -21.61
C ILE A 274 0.59 -0.55 -22.44
N THR A 275 1.09 -0.30 -23.66
CA THR A 275 0.54 0.76 -24.52
C THR A 275 0.44 0.25 -25.94
N PRO A 276 -0.72 0.40 -26.61
CA PRO A 276 -0.88 0.01 -28.01
C PRO A 276 0.13 0.72 -28.93
N ARG A 277 0.66 0.02 -29.91
CA ARG A 277 1.69 0.53 -30.83
C ARG A 277 1.36 1.89 -31.47
N PRO A 278 0.12 2.14 -31.96
CA PRO A 278 -0.24 3.46 -32.48
C PRO A 278 -0.13 4.58 -31.45
N THR A 279 -0.40 4.29 -30.17
CA THR A 279 -0.25 5.25 -29.09
C THR A 279 1.22 5.52 -28.78
N VAL A 280 2.08 4.48 -28.84
CA VAL A 280 3.54 4.64 -28.68
C VAL A 280 4.10 5.54 -29.79
N GLU A 281 3.71 5.31 -31.04
CA GLU A 281 4.15 6.13 -32.19
C GLU A 281 3.73 7.60 -32.05
N LYS A 282 2.52 7.84 -31.55
CA LYS A 282 2.05 9.20 -31.24
C LYS A 282 2.86 9.81 -30.09
N ALA A 283 3.08 9.05 -29.01
CA ALA A 283 3.88 9.49 -27.87
C ALA A 283 5.29 9.89 -28.27
N VAL A 284 5.97 9.09 -29.11
CA VAL A 284 7.31 9.40 -29.63
C VAL A 284 7.32 10.73 -30.37
N LYS A 285 6.31 11.01 -31.22
CA LYS A 285 6.21 12.29 -31.95
C LYS A 285 6.05 13.47 -30.99
N GLU A 286 5.22 13.33 -29.97
CA GLU A 286 5.00 14.41 -28.98
C GLU A 286 6.22 14.62 -28.08
N ILE A 287 6.92 13.56 -27.67
CA ILE A 287 8.18 13.65 -26.92
C ILE A 287 9.25 14.40 -27.75
N LYS A 288 9.39 14.07 -29.04
CA LYS A 288 10.31 14.77 -29.95
C LYS A 288 9.98 16.26 -30.05
N LYS A 289 8.70 16.64 -30.10
CA LYS A 289 8.28 18.06 -30.12
C LYS A 289 8.65 18.76 -28.80
N GLU A 290 8.37 18.17 -27.66
CA GLU A 290 8.72 18.76 -26.36
C GLU A 290 10.23 18.91 -26.21
N LEU A 291 11.01 17.92 -26.67
CA LEU A 291 12.47 18.00 -26.70
C LEU A 291 12.96 19.20 -27.45
N ILE A 292 12.49 19.42 -28.70
CA ILE A 292 12.91 20.55 -29.55
C ILE A 292 12.64 21.88 -28.83
N VAL A 293 11.42 22.07 -28.31
CA VAL A 293 11.04 23.30 -27.59
C VAL A 293 11.91 23.54 -26.37
N THR A 294 12.20 22.47 -25.60
CA THR A 294 13.00 22.56 -24.38
C THR A 294 14.47 22.86 -24.71
N LEU A 295 15.02 22.26 -25.75
CA LEU A 295 16.39 22.54 -26.20
C LEU A 295 16.55 23.98 -26.68
N GLU A 296 15.60 24.52 -27.45
CA GLU A 296 15.58 25.93 -27.87
C GLU A 296 15.56 26.87 -26.68
N LYS A 297 14.72 26.56 -25.66
CA LYS A 297 14.67 27.31 -24.41
C LYS A 297 16.04 27.32 -23.71
N PHE A 298 16.66 26.15 -23.51
CA PHE A 298 17.96 26.05 -22.84
C PHE A 298 19.08 26.77 -23.61
N ARG A 299 19.10 26.67 -24.93
CA ARG A 299 20.06 27.40 -25.79
C ARG A 299 19.89 28.91 -25.67
N ASN A 300 18.65 29.41 -25.66
CA ASN A 300 18.35 30.83 -25.46
C ASN A 300 18.75 31.33 -24.06
N GLU A 301 18.62 30.48 -23.04
CA GLU A 301 19.07 30.75 -21.68
C GLU A 301 20.58 30.53 -21.49
N LYS A 302 21.33 30.16 -22.54
CA LYS A 302 22.77 29.82 -22.51
C LYS A 302 23.13 28.62 -21.61
N LYS A 303 22.19 27.75 -21.35
CA LYS A 303 22.36 26.49 -20.62
C LYS A 303 22.75 25.36 -21.59
N LEU A 304 23.97 25.41 -22.10
CA LEU A 304 24.43 24.51 -23.17
C LEU A 304 24.67 23.09 -22.64
N LEU A 305 25.16 22.94 -21.40
CA LEU A 305 25.39 21.64 -20.77
C LEU A 305 24.06 20.92 -20.50
N GLU A 306 23.07 21.63 -19.99
CA GLU A 306 21.72 21.10 -19.74
C GLU A 306 21.04 20.69 -21.06
N ALA A 307 21.22 21.47 -22.11
CA ALA A 307 20.70 21.14 -23.43
C ALA A 307 21.34 19.86 -24.00
N GLN A 308 22.67 19.71 -23.92
CA GLN A 308 23.36 18.52 -24.41
C GLN A 308 22.92 17.27 -23.60
N ARG A 309 22.93 17.35 -22.27
CA ARG A 309 22.53 16.26 -21.39
C ARG A 309 21.12 15.77 -21.68
N LEU A 310 20.18 16.71 -21.83
CA LEU A 310 18.79 16.39 -22.13
C LEU A 310 18.63 15.74 -23.50
N GLU A 311 19.34 16.27 -24.51
CA GLU A 311 19.27 15.75 -25.88
C GLU A 311 19.78 14.31 -25.97
N GLU A 312 20.97 14.02 -25.42
CA GLU A 312 21.58 12.70 -25.44
C GLU A 312 20.67 11.66 -24.75
N ARG A 313 20.22 11.98 -23.55
CA ARG A 313 19.36 11.08 -22.77
C ARG A 313 18.03 10.81 -23.45
N THR A 314 17.36 11.85 -23.91
CA THR A 314 16.02 11.69 -24.50
C THR A 314 16.08 10.97 -25.85
N ARG A 315 17.13 11.19 -26.68
CA ARG A 315 17.30 10.45 -27.92
C ARG A 315 17.51 8.96 -27.67
N TYR A 316 18.36 8.61 -26.70
CA TYR A 316 18.56 7.21 -26.31
C TYR A 316 17.27 6.54 -25.83
N ASP A 317 16.51 7.21 -24.95
CA ASP A 317 15.23 6.71 -24.46
C ASP A 317 14.23 6.50 -25.62
N LEU A 318 14.19 7.42 -26.60
CA LEU A 318 13.32 7.31 -27.77
C LEU A 318 13.69 6.12 -28.67
N GLU A 319 14.97 5.87 -28.91
CA GLU A 319 15.45 4.71 -29.67
C GLU A 319 15.01 3.40 -29.02
N MET A 320 15.13 3.31 -27.68
CA MET A 320 14.69 2.14 -26.94
C MET A 320 13.16 1.96 -27.00
N ILE A 321 12.38 3.04 -26.90
CA ILE A 321 10.92 2.99 -26.99
C ILE A 321 10.48 2.56 -28.41
N GLU A 322 11.11 3.07 -29.46
CA GLU A 322 10.82 2.69 -30.85
C GLU A 322 11.16 1.21 -31.12
N ALA A 323 12.28 0.72 -30.58
CA ALA A 323 12.75 -0.64 -30.79
C ALA A 323 11.98 -1.70 -29.97
N THR A 324 11.73 -1.43 -28.70
CA THR A 324 11.22 -2.44 -27.73
C THR A 324 9.86 -2.10 -27.13
N GLY A 325 9.36 -0.88 -27.36
CA GLY A 325 8.15 -0.36 -26.70
C GLY A 325 8.37 0.14 -25.27
N SER A 326 9.61 0.13 -24.75
CA SER A 326 9.93 0.51 -23.37
C SER A 326 11.35 1.08 -23.26
N CYS A 327 11.65 1.79 -22.17
CA CYS A 327 12.99 2.23 -21.81
C CYS A 327 13.16 2.28 -20.29
N ALA A 328 14.40 2.43 -19.81
CA ALA A 328 14.65 2.68 -18.39
C ALA A 328 14.06 4.03 -17.96
N GLY A 329 13.14 4.02 -16.99
CA GLY A 329 12.43 5.22 -16.57
C GLY A 329 11.27 5.63 -17.49
N ILE A 330 10.66 4.66 -18.19
CA ILE A 330 9.48 4.86 -19.07
C ILE A 330 8.36 5.66 -18.40
N GLU A 331 8.25 5.57 -17.10
CA GLU A 331 7.27 6.31 -16.30
C GLU A 331 7.41 7.83 -16.43
N ASN A 332 8.59 8.36 -16.74
CA ASN A 332 8.80 9.80 -16.99
C ASN A 332 8.07 10.30 -18.24
N TYR A 333 7.71 9.39 -19.14
CA TYR A 333 6.95 9.66 -20.36
C TYR A 333 5.47 9.26 -20.24
N SER A 334 5.00 8.90 -19.04
CA SER A 334 3.66 8.37 -18.77
C SER A 334 2.52 9.28 -19.26
N ARG A 335 2.72 10.61 -19.27
CA ARG A 335 1.75 11.57 -19.80
C ARG A 335 1.44 11.29 -21.27
N PHE A 336 2.46 11.10 -22.09
CA PHE A 336 2.31 10.84 -23.53
C PHE A 336 1.74 9.44 -23.79
N LEU A 337 2.18 8.44 -23.02
CA LEU A 337 1.71 7.05 -23.14
C LEU A 337 0.26 6.86 -22.75
N SER A 338 -0.25 7.71 -21.85
CA SER A 338 -1.65 7.71 -21.42
C SER A 338 -2.52 8.74 -22.18
N GLY A 339 -1.93 9.57 -23.05
CA GLY A 339 -2.64 10.58 -23.83
C GLY A 339 -3.22 11.74 -23.02
N ARG A 340 -2.68 12.00 -21.83
CA ARG A 340 -3.13 13.08 -20.92
C ARG A 340 -2.59 14.44 -21.35
N ASN A 341 -3.31 15.50 -20.95
CA ASN A 341 -2.83 16.87 -21.07
C ASN A 341 -1.79 17.20 -19.98
N PRO A 342 -0.96 18.22 -20.17
CA PRO A 342 -0.08 18.72 -19.11
C PRO A 342 -0.84 19.07 -17.84
N GLY A 343 -0.37 18.56 -16.71
CA GLY A 343 -0.97 18.82 -15.39
C GLY A 343 -2.15 17.92 -14.99
N ASP A 344 -2.68 17.12 -15.91
CA ASP A 344 -3.73 16.14 -15.58
C ASP A 344 -3.24 15.10 -14.54
N PRO A 345 -4.13 14.60 -13.66
CA PRO A 345 -3.78 13.57 -12.69
C PRO A 345 -3.33 12.28 -13.41
N PRO A 346 -2.31 11.56 -12.88
CA PRO A 346 -1.93 10.27 -13.45
C PRO A 346 -3.01 9.21 -13.18
N PRO A 347 -3.16 8.21 -14.05
CA PRO A 347 -3.98 7.05 -13.74
C PRO A 347 -3.37 6.29 -12.57
N THR A 348 -4.19 6.01 -11.56
CA THR A 348 -3.79 5.38 -10.30
C THR A 348 -4.68 4.18 -9.99
N LEU A 349 -4.47 3.53 -8.84
CA LEU A 349 -5.33 2.44 -8.41
C LEU A 349 -6.81 2.88 -8.26
N PHE A 350 -7.06 4.16 -7.95
CA PHE A 350 -8.43 4.68 -7.79
C PHE A 350 -9.28 4.59 -9.04
N GLU A 351 -8.67 4.63 -10.23
CA GLU A 351 -9.39 4.46 -11.50
C GLU A 351 -9.74 3.01 -11.82
N TYR A 352 -9.07 2.04 -11.17
CA TYR A 352 -9.43 0.62 -11.26
C TYR A 352 -10.57 0.23 -10.31
N LEU A 353 -10.87 1.06 -9.31
CA LEU A 353 -11.92 0.76 -8.34
C LEU A 353 -13.30 0.85 -9.00
N PRO A 354 -14.20 -0.11 -8.74
CA PRO A 354 -15.59 0.00 -9.17
C PRO A 354 -16.32 1.12 -8.42
N ASP A 355 -17.33 1.71 -9.06
CA ASP A 355 -18.09 2.87 -8.54
C ASP A 355 -18.70 2.62 -7.14
N ASN A 356 -19.05 1.38 -6.85
CA ASN A 356 -19.61 0.98 -5.56
C ASN A 356 -18.56 0.59 -4.52
N CYS A 357 -17.27 0.81 -4.77
CA CYS A 357 -16.20 0.49 -3.83
C CYS A 357 -16.34 1.27 -2.52
N LEU A 358 -15.93 0.65 -1.41
CA LEU A 358 -15.75 1.33 -0.11
C LEU A 358 -14.27 1.58 0.13
N VAL A 359 -13.94 2.72 0.71
CA VAL A 359 -12.56 3.02 1.13
C VAL A 359 -12.50 3.07 2.65
N PHE A 360 -11.59 2.32 3.24
CA PHE A 360 -11.23 2.42 4.65
C PHE A 360 -9.84 3.03 4.75
N VAL A 361 -9.70 4.11 5.50
CA VAL A 361 -8.40 4.74 5.76
C VAL A 361 -8.01 4.40 7.18
N ASP A 362 -7.17 3.38 7.34
CA ASP A 362 -6.71 2.97 8.66
C ASP A 362 -5.62 3.90 9.18
N GLU A 363 -5.59 4.07 10.50
CA GLU A 363 -4.76 5.07 11.19
C GLU A 363 -4.80 6.43 10.47
N SER A 364 -6.02 6.89 10.18
CA SER A 364 -6.29 8.05 9.32
C SER A 364 -5.56 9.32 9.75
N HIS A 365 -5.35 9.50 11.07
CA HIS A 365 -4.57 10.61 11.65
C HIS A 365 -3.12 10.69 11.17
N VAL A 366 -2.58 9.59 10.61
CA VAL A 366 -1.25 9.50 9.97
C VAL A 366 -1.37 9.43 8.45
N THR A 367 -2.27 8.59 7.95
CA THR A 367 -2.43 8.35 6.51
C THR A 367 -2.84 9.61 5.76
N ILE A 368 -3.74 10.42 6.31
CA ILE A 368 -4.21 11.67 5.67
C ILE A 368 -3.09 12.71 5.54
N PRO A 369 -2.31 13.04 6.58
CA PRO A 369 -1.14 13.90 6.42
C PRO A 369 -0.10 13.40 5.42
N GLN A 370 0.12 12.07 5.33
CA GLN A 370 1.01 11.48 4.33
C GLN A 370 0.50 11.73 2.91
N LEU A 371 -0.77 11.46 2.64
CA LEU A 371 -1.40 11.72 1.34
C LEU A 371 -1.22 13.19 0.92
N ASN A 372 -1.35 14.11 1.87
CA ASN A 372 -1.17 15.54 1.60
C ASN A 372 0.30 15.92 1.32
N GLY A 373 1.25 15.27 1.99
CA GLY A 373 2.68 15.58 1.89
C GLY A 373 3.38 15.05 0.63
N MET A 374 2.88 13.94 0.05
CA MET A 374 3.57 13.19 -1.01
C MET A 374 3.84 14.03 -2.27
N TYR A 375 2.88 14.82 -2.73
CA TYR A 375 3.00 15.58 -3.97
C TYR A 375 4.12 16.62 -3.93
N LYS A 376 4.24 17.38 -2.84
CA LYS A 376 5.19 18.51 -2.78
C LYS A 376 6.65 18.07 -2.87
N GLY A 377 7.01 16.97 -2.21
CA GLY A 377 8.36 16.42 -2.25
C GLY A 377 8.74 15.93 -3.65
N ASP A 378 7.86 15.17 -4.28
CA ASP A 378 8.05 14.65 -5.64
C ASP A 378 8.18 15.78 -6.68
N TYR A 379 7.30 16.77 -6.60
CA TYR A 379 7.31 17.94 -7.49
C TYR A 379 8.63 18.71 -7.43
N THR A 380 9.11 19.05 -6.23
CA THR A 380 10.35 19.82 -6.05
C THR A 380 11.54 19.07 -6.64
N ARG A 381 11.65 17.77 -6.39
CA ARG A 381 12.71 16.90 -6.91
C ARG A 381 12.70 16.87 -8.44
N LYS A 382 11.56 16.60 -9.05
CA LYS A 382 11.42 16.49 -10.53
C LYS A 382 11.59 17.83 -11.23
N LYS A 383 11.14 18.92 -10.61
CA LYS A 383 11.38 20.25 -11.13
C LYS A 383 12.89 20.53 -11.23
N THR A 384 13.66 20.19 -10.20
CA THR A 384 15.12 20.33 -10.23
C THR A 384 15.74 19.49 -11.36
N LEU A 385 15.32 18.23 -11.54
CA LEU A 385 15.79 17.38 -12.64
C LEU A 385 15.49 18.00 -14.03
N SER A 386 14.31 18.58 -14.18
CA SER A 386 13.92 19.26 -15.43
C SER A 386 14.70 20.56 -15.65
N ASP A 387 14.84 21.41 -14.62
CA ASP A 387 15.52 22.71 -14.73
C ASP A 387 17.03 22.59 -15.06
N TYR A 388 17.63 21.43 -14.71
CA TYR A 388 19.05 21.13 -14.97
C TYR A 388 19.28 20.10 -16.10
N GLY A 389 18.27 19.85 -16.95
CA GLY A 389 18.40 19.06 -18.17
C GLY A 389 18.55 17.54 -17.99
N PHE A 390 18.22 16.98 -16.83
CA PHE A 390 18.23 15.53 -16.63
C PHE A 390 16.97 14.85 -17.16
N ARG A 391 15.83 15.55 -17.17
CA ARG A 391 14.54 15.05 -17.66
C ARG A 391 13.77 16.15 -18.39
N LEU A 392 12.88 15.74 -19.30
CA LEU A 392 11.92 16.64 -19.93
C LEU A 392 10.93 17.20 -18.89
N PRO A 393 10.36 18.41 -19.09
CA PRO A 393 9.35 18.99 -18.20
C PRO A 393 8.15 18.06 -17.93
N SER A 394 7.77 17.23 -18.91
CA SER A 394 6.70 16.23 -18.79
C SER A 394 6.92 15.20 -17.69
N CYS A 395 8.15 15.00 -17.20
CA CYS A 395 8.44 14.11 -16.08
C CYS A 395 7.69 14.51 -14.80
N MET A 396 7.34 15.81 -14.65
CA MET A 396 6.55 16.32 -13.53
C MET A 396 5.11 15.80 -13.50
N ASP A 397 4.59 15.29 -14.64
CA ASP A 397 3.25 14.71 -14.74
C ASP A 397 3.21 13.22 -14.34
N ASN A 398 4.38 12.59 -14.16
CA ASN A 398 4.52 11.32 -13.46
C ASN A 398 4.65 11.59 -11.95
N ARG A 399 3.57 11.75 -11.26
CA ARG A 399 3.51 12.24 -9.89
C ARG A 399 2.46 11.49 -9.08
N PRO A 400 2.51 11.53 -7.75
CA PRO A 400 1.35 11.12 -6.96
C PRO A 400 0.17 12.08 -7.19
N LEU A 401 -1.03 11.63 -6.89
CA LEU A 401 -2.20 12.50 -6.84
C LEU A 401 -1.95 13.66 -5.86
N LYS A 402 -2.44 14.84 -6.20
CA LYS A 402 -2.62 15.91 -5.21
C LYS A 402 -3.70 15.49 -4.22
N PHE A 403 -3.66 16.05 -3.02
CA PHE A 403 -4.65 15.71 -2.00
C PHE A 403 -6.08 16.00 -2.44
N GLU A 404 -6.30 17.12 -3.12
CA GLU A 404 -7.60 17.52 -3.64
C GLU A 404 -8.10 16.58 -4.75
N GLU A 405 -7.20 16.09 -5.61
CA GLU A 405 -7.52 15.11 -6.65
C GLU A 405 -7.95 13.79 -6.00
N TRP A 406 -7.19 13.32 -5.02
CA TRP A 406 -7.53 12.13 -4.24
C TRP A 406 -8.88 12.27 -3.53
N ASP A 407 -9.14 13.42 -2.88
CA ASP A 407 -10.40 13.66 -2.16
C ASP A 407 -11.61 13.69 -3.09
N MET A 408 -11.45 14.18 -4.32
CA MET A 408 -12.52 14.12 -5.34
C MET A 408 -12.76 12.69 -5.85
N MET A 409 -11.69 11.95 -6.14
CA MET A 409 -11.76 10.62 -6.78
C MET A 409 -12.21 9.52 -5.83
N ARG A 410 -11.89 9.62 -4.55
CA ARG A 410 -12.21 8.55 -3.59
C ARG A 410 -13.72 8.34 -3.46
N PRO A 411 -14.17 7.07 -3.43
CA PRO A 411 -15.56 6.70 -3.11
C PRO A 411 -15.96 7.03 -1.67
N GLN A 412 -17.08 6.48 -1.21
CA GLN A 412 -17.50 6.56 0.19
C GLN A 412 -16.38 6.01 1.09
N THR A 413 -16.01 6.79 2.11
CA THR A 413 -14.80 6.53 2.90
C THR A 413 -15.10 6.51 4.39
N VAL A 414 -14.61 5.47 5.06
CA VAL A 414 -14.59 5.33 6.52
C VAL A 414 -13.17 5.62 7.02
N PHE A 415 -13.00 6.66 7.79
CA PHE A 415 -11.75 7.00 8.47
C PHE A 415 -11.68 6.28 9.79
N VAL A 416 -10.68 5.45 9.98
CA VAL A 416 -10.51 4.58 11.15
C VAL A 416 -9.31 5.06 11.95
N SER A 417 -9.52 5.43 13.22
CA SER A 417 -8.43 5.87 14.08
C SER A 417 -8.81 5.78 15.56
N ALA A 418 -7.82 5.60 16.43
CA ALA A 418 -8.00 5.78 17.88
C ALA A 418 -8.00 7.26 18.29
N THR A 419 -7.47 8.13 17.44
CA THR A 419 -7.31 9.58 17.65
C THR A 419 -7.55 10.35 16.35
N PRO A 420 -8.80 10.38 15.82
CA PRO A 420 -9.10 11.10 14.58
C PRO A 420 -8.63 12.55 14.63
N SER A 421 -8.20 13.09 13.49
CA SER A 421 -7.78 14.48 13.40
C SER A 421 -8.95 15.43 13.11
N GLU A 422 -8.71 16.73 13.23
CA GLU A 422 -9.73 17.74 12.96
C GLU A 422 -10.28 17.68 11.53
N TRP A 423 -9.44 17.27 10.58
CA TRP A 423 -9.86 17.17 9.18
C TRP A 423 -10.93 16.10 9.00
N GLU A 424 -10.73 14.87 9.53
CA GLU A 424 -11.70 13.78 9.42
C GLU A 424 -13.01 14.13 10.16
N LEU A 425 -12.90 14.71 11.35
CA LEU A 425 -14.07 15.15 12.12
C LEU A 425 -14.84 16.26 11.40
N LYS A 426 -14.14 17.19 10.76
CA LYS A 426 -14.78 18.23 9.94
C LYS A 426 -15.49 17.63 8.72
N GLN A 427 -14.87 16.63 8.05
CA GLN A 427 -15.49 15.93 6.93
C GLN A 427 -16.77 15.19 7.33
N SER A 428 -16.81 14.59 8.50
CA SER A 428 -18.01 13.93 9.05
C SER A 428 -18.97 14.86 9.81
N LYS A 429 -18.71 16.18 9.78
CA LYS A 429 -19.50 17.21 10.53
C LYS A 429 -19.55 16.94 12.04
N GLY A 430 -18.48 16.39 12.60
CA GLY A 430 -18.37 16.02 14.01
C GLY A 430 -19.09 14.73 14.40
N VAL A 431 -19.66 14.01 13.44
CA VAL A 431 -20.37 12.74 13.70
C VAL A 431 -19.40 11.56 13.53
N PHE A 432 -19.36 10.67 14.51
CA PHE A 432 -18.50 9.49 14.48
C PHE A 432 -19.11 8.30 15.23
N ALA A 433 -18.73 7.10 14.84
CA ALA A 433 -18.98 5.89 15.61
C ALA A 433 -17.88 5.71 16.66
N GLU A 434 -18.26 5.50 17.92
CA GLU A 434 -17.30 5.27 19.00
C GLU A 434 -17.21 3.77 19.31
N GLN A 435 -15.98 3.23 19.37
CA GLN A 435 -15.68 1.84 19.70
C GLN A 435 -14.54 1.80 20.72
N ILE A 436 -14.89 1.99 21.99
CA ILE A 436 -13.95 2.08 23.11
C ILE A 436 -13.84 0.74 23.83
N ILE A 437 -14.94 0.02 23.96
CA ILE A 437 -14.97 -1.23 24.72
C ILE A 437 -14.17 -2.31 23.99
N ARG A 438 -13.20 -2.89 24.72
CA ARG A 438 -12.47 -4.09 24.28
C ARG A 438 -13.27 -5.32 24.69
N PRO A 439 -13.64 -6.20 23.77
CA PRO A 439 -14.33 -7.46 24.10
C PRO A 439 -13.54 -8.35 25.05
N THR A 440 -12.22 -8.24 25.06
CA THR A 440 -11.32 -8.98 25.97
C THR A 440 -11.41 -8.54 27.43
N GLY A 441 -12.09 -7.43 27.72
CA GLY A 441 -12.16 -6.87 29.09
C GLY A 441 -10.92 -6.09 29.55
N LEU A 442 -9.88 -5.99 28.71
CA LEU A 442 -8.65 -5.26 29.03
C LEU A 442 -8.91 -3.77 29.22
N ILE A 443 -8.41 -3.23 30.32
CA ILE A 443 -8.60 -1.84 30.73
C ILE A 443 -7.38 -1.03 30.25
N ASP A 444 -7.57 0.23 29.85
CA ASP A 444 -6.45 1.13 29.55
C ASP A 444 -5.50 1.24 30.77
N PRO A 445 -4.18 1.37 30.55
CA PRO A 445 -3.20 1.35 31.64
C PRO A 445 -3.36 2.55 32.57
N PRO A 446 -3.09 2.41 33.88
CA PRO A 446 -2.95 3.54 34.78
C PRO A 446 -1.74 4.39 34.38
N ILE A 447 -1.88 5.71 34.54
CA ILE A 447 -0.83 6.68 34.20
C ILE A 447 -0.30 7.30 35.49
N PHE A 448 1.02 7.32 35.65
CA PHE A 448 1.73 7.94 36.75
C PHE A 448 2.59 9.08 36.21
N ILE A 449 2.54 10.24 36.84
CA ILE A 449 3.44 11.36 36.56
C ILE A 449 4.55 11.31 37.60
N ARG A 450 5.81 11.38 37.14
CA ARG A 450 7.00 11.45 37.99
C ARG A 450 7.90 12.60 37.57
N PRO A 451 8.71 13.17 38.49
CA PRO A 451 9.62 14.26 38.15
C PRO A 451 10.62 13.89 37.05
N ALA A 452 10.85 14.81 36.11
CA ALA A 452 11.82 14.58 35.03
C ALA A 452 13.28 14.69 35.53
N LYS A 453 13.54 15.35 36.65
CA LYS A 453 14.87 15.60 37.15
C LYS A 453 15.74 14.35 37.34
N ASN A 454 15.16 13.25 37.80
CA ASN A 454 15.86 11.97 38.04
C ASN A 454 15.25 10.84 37.19
N GLN A 455 14.77 11.16 36.00
CA GLN A 455 14.02 10.21 35.16
C GLN A 455 14.84 8.97 34.76
N VAL A 456 16.17 9.12 34.57
CA VAL A 456 17.03 8.03 34.10
C VAL A 456 17.24 6.98 35.21
N ASP A 457 17.56 7.41 36.44
CA ASP A 457 17.77 6.51 37.58
C ASP A 457 16.46 5.81 38.01
N ASP A 458 15.35 6.56 38.00
CA ASP A 458 14.03 6.00 38.29
C ASP A 458 13.61 4.98 37.24
N LEU A 459 13.85 5.29 35.96
CA LEU A 459 13.60 4.36 34.84
C LEU A 459 14.45 3.08 34.97
N LEU A 460 15.73 3.18 35.35
CA LEU A 460 16.59 2.02 35.54
C LEU A 460 15.99 1.06 36.58
N ASN A 461 15.53 1.58 37.74
CA ASN A 461 14.88 0.80 38.77
C ASN A 461 13.61 0.11 38.27
N GLU A 462 12.81 0.81 37.47
CA GLU A 462 11.63 0.25 36.82
C GLU A 462 12.00 -0.84 35.83
N CYS A 463 13.04 -0.64 35.01
CA CYS A 463 13.54 -1.65 34.08
C CYS A 463 13.97 -2.92 34.80
N ILE A 464 14.73 -2.81 35.88
CA ILE A 464 15.15 -3.95 36.72
C ILE A 464 13.91 -4.72 37.24
N THR A 465 12.92 -4.00 37.71
CA THR A 465 11.71 -4.60 38.30
C THR A 465 10.88 -5.35 37.28
N VAL A 466 10.64 -4.74 36.11
CA VAL A 466 9.80 -5.31 35.03
C VAL A 466 10.52 -6.47 34.33
N SER A 467 11.83 -6.36 34.09
CA SER A 467 12.63 -7.43 33.46
C SER A 467 12.68 -8.68 34.33
N LYS A 468 12.75 -8.55 35.66
CA LYS A 468 12.67 -9.68 36.59
C LYS A 468 11.37 -10.48 36.47
N ASN A 469 10.27 -9.82 36.06
CA ASN A 469 8.98 -10.44 35.82
C ASN A 469 8.84 -11.00 34.38
N ASN A 470 9.92 -11.00 33.61
CA ASN A 470 9.94 -11.44 32.20
C ASN A 470 8.95 -10.67 31.31
N GLN A 471 8.70 -9.40 31.61
CA GLN A 471 7.82 -8.50 30.88
C GLN A 471 8.65 -7.49 30.06
N ARG A 472 8.03 -6.81 29.08
CA ARG A 472 8.70 -5.92 28.15
C ARG A 472 8.40 -4.45 28.45
N ILE A 473 9.34 -3.61 28.08
CA ILE A 473 9.33 -2.18 28.36
C ILE A 473 9.54 -1.40 27.04
N LEU A 474 8.72 -0.38 26.83
CA LEU A 474 8.90 0.59 25.75
C LEU A 474 9.28 1.96 26.35
N VAL A 475 10.36 2.56 25.87
CA VAL A 475 10.83 3.87 26.32
C VAL A 475 10.86 4.84 25.14
N THR A 476 10.26 6.02 25.29
CA THR A 476 10.30 7.06 24.27
C THR A 476 11.14 8.24 24.69
N THR A 477 12.06 8.66 23.83
CA THR A 477 12.93 9.82 23.98
C THR A 477 12.58 10.90 22.94
N LEU A 478 13.17 12.09 23.06
CA LEU A 478 12.96 13.21 22.13
C LEU A 478 13.99 13.26 21.01
N THR A 479 15.20 12.78 21.25
CA THR A 479 16.33 12.89 20.31
C THR A 479 17.04 11.57 20.12
N LYS A 480 17.70 11.41 18.96
CA LYS A 480 18.53 10.26 18.64
C LYS A 480 19.66 10.09 19.65
N LYS A 481 20.36 11.17 19.96
CA LYS A 481 21.45 11.17 20.93
C LYS A 481 21.00 10.68 22.32
N MET A 482 19.86 11.19 22.81
CA MET A 482 19.32 10.74 24.10
C MET A 482 18.96 9.25 24.09
N ALA A 483 18.45 8.73 22.96
CA ALA A 483 18.15 7.31 22.83
C ALA A 483 19.43 6.46 22.85
N GLU A 484 20.49 6.91 22.17
CA GLU A 484 21.80 6.25 22.15
C GLU A 484 22.45 6.26 23.53
N ASP A 485 22.57 7.43 24.15
CA ASP A 485 23.16 7.61 25.49
C ASP A 485 22.40 6.77 26.55
N LEU A 486 21.06 6.72 26.47
CA LEU A 486 20.25 5.93 27.38
C LEU A 486 20.41 4.42 27.15
N THR A 487 20.57 4.00 25.89
CA THR A 487 20.82 2.59 25.55
C THR A 487 22.16 2.13 26.15
N GLU A 488 23.20 2.92 25.96
CA GLU A 488 24.53 2.65 26.54
C GLU A 488 24.47 2.56 28.07
N TYR A 489 23.83 3.55 28.71
CA TYR A 489 23.66 3.56 30.17
C TYR A 489 22.92 2.36 30.73
N LEU A 490 21.84 1.91 30.08
CA LEU A 490 21.08 0.73 30.52
C LEU A 490 21.86 -0.57 30.28
N ASP A 491 22.60 -0.66 29.18
CA ASP A 491 23.46 -1.83 28.86
C ASP A 491 24.61 -1.95 29.87
N GLU A 492 25.27 -0.85 30.23
CA GLU A 492 26.29 -0.80 31.30
C GLU A 492 25.76 -1.27 32.66
N ASN A 493 24.44 -1.13 32.89
CA ASN A 493 23.76 -1.60 34.10
C ASN A 493 23.10 -2.99 33.92
N GLU A 494 23.61 -3.79 32.98
CA GLU A 494 23.21 -5.20 32.72
C GLU A 494 21.74 -5.36 32.28
N ILE A 495 21.08 -4.31 31.77
CA ILE A 495 19.74 -4.41 31.20
C ILE A 495 19.85 -4.76 29.71
N LYS A 496 19.16 -5.82 29.30
CA LYS A 496 19.06 -6.21 27.89
C LYS A 496 18.20 -5.19 27.14
N VAL A 497 18.85 -4.27 26.43
CA VAL A 497 18.22 -3.15 25.75
C VAL A 497 18.60 -3.09 24.28
N ARG A 498 17.65 -2.64 23.45
CA ARG A 498 17.91 -2.23 22.06
C ARG A 498 17.29 -0.88 21.79
N TYR A 499 17.88 -0.18 20.84
CA TYR A 499 17.42 1.09 20.34
C TYR A 499 16.92 0.94 18.88
N MET A 500 15.81 1.60 18.57
CA MET A 500 15.22 1.61 17.24
C MET A 500 15.16 3.03 16.69
N HIS A 501 15.88 3.29 15.58
CA HIS A 501 15.95 4.59 14.91
C HIS A 501 15.26 4.60 13.54
N SER A 502 15.14 5.78 12.92
CA SER A 502 14.42 5.99 11.67
C SER A 502 15.08 5.33 10.45
N ASP A 503 16.39 5.08 10.53
CA ASP A 503 17.19 4.59 9.40
C ASP A 503 17.21 3.05 9.30
N ILE A 504 16.56 2.36 10.28
CA ILE A 504 16.40 0.91 10.29
C ILE A 504 15.41 0.50 9.20
N ASP A 505 15.77 -0.49 8.40
CA ASP A 505 14.91 -0.98 7.35
C ASP A 505 13.69 -1.77 7.88
N THR A 506 12.76 -2.09 6.99
CA THR A 506 11.50 -2.74 7.39
C THR A 506 11.71 -4.16 7.93
N LEU A 507 12.68 -4.91 7.38
CA LEU A 507 12.94 -6.29 7.80
C LEU A 507 13.62 -6.31 9.16
N GLU A 508 14.64 -5.49 9.36
CA GLU A 508 15.32 -5.34 10.64
C GLU A 508 14.35 -4.88 11.75
N ARG A 509 13.43 -3.96 11.41
CA ARG A 509 12.37 -3.54 12.35
C ARG A 509 11.49 -4.71 12.80
N ILE A 510 11.09 -5.59 11.88
CA ILE A 510 10.28 -6.78 12.19
C ILE A 510 11.07 -7.73 13.09
N GLU A 511 12.36 -7.92 12.82
CA GLU A 511 13.23 -8.76 13.64
C GLU A 511 13.39 -8.20 15.07
N ILE A 512 13.63 -6.90 15.22
CA ILE A 512 13.71 -6.24 16.53
C ILE A 512 12.42 -6.44 17.33
N ILE A 513 11.27 -6.26 16.71
CA ILE A 513 9.97 -6.45 17.39
C ILE A 513 9.77 -7.92 17.79
N ARG A 514 10.11 -8.86 16.91
CA ARG A 514 10.06 -10.30 17.20
C ARG A 514 10.97 -10.66 18.36
N ASP A 515 12.20 -10.18 18.35
CA ASP A 515 13.21 -10.45 19.38
C ASP A 515 12.77 -9.88 20.74
N LEU A 516 12.18 -8.68 20.77
CA LEU A 516 11.59 -8.13 21.98
C LEU A 516 10.48 -9.03 22.53
N ARG A 517 9.57 -9.49 21.69
CA ARG A 517 8.47 -10.38 22.10
C ARG A 517 8.99 -11.73 22.60
N LEU A 518 10.00 -12.28 21.96
CA LEU A 518 10.64 -13.54 22.37
C LEU A 518 11.50 -13.39 23.65
N GLY A 519 11.80 -12.17 24.09
CA GLY A 519 12.61 -11.92 25.28
C GLY A 519 14.11 -12.04 25.06
N VAL A 520 14.56 -11.88 23.83
CA VAL A 520 16.00 -11.76 23.54
C VAL A 520 16.57 -10.52 24.24
N PHE A 521 15.75 -9.48 24.32
CA PHE A 521 16.00 -8.28 25.14
C PHE A 521 14.69 -7.80 25.77
N ASP A 522 14.76 -6.95 26.80
CA ASP A 522 13.62 -6.57 27.64
C ASP A 522 13.14 -5.14 27.39
N VAL A 523 14.06 -4.23 26.99
CA VAL A 523 13.78 -2.80 26.82
C VAL A 523 14.00 -2.37 25.39
N LEU A 524 13.00 -1.75 24.79
CA LEU A 524 13.10 -1.11 23.48
C LEU A 524 12.99 0.41 23.62
N ILE A 525 14.04 1.10 23.20
CA ILE A 525 14.08 2.57 23.20
C ILE A 525 13.82 3.08 21.78
N GLY A 526 13.02 4.13 21.66
CA GLY A 526 12.75 4.75 20.36
C GLY A 526 12.26 6.18 20.50
N ILE A 527 12.32 6.94 19.40
CA ILE A 527 11.86 8.33 19.36
C ILE A 527 10.40 8.38 18.95
N ASN A 528 10.11 7.93 17.76
CA ASN A 528 8.83 8.08 17.07
C ASN A 528 8.19 6.75 16.65
N LEU A 529 9.02 5.73 16.50
CA LEU A 529 8.65 4.47 15.86
C LEU A 529 7.77 3.55 16.73
N LEU A 530 7.52 3.95 17.98
CA LEU A 530 6.72 3.17 18.93
C LEU A 530 5.21 3.48 18.87
N ARG A 531 4.76 4.31 17.92
CA ARG A 531 3.38 4.78 17.88
C ARG A 531 2.43 3.86 17.11
N GLU A 532 2.86 3.41 15.92
CA GLU A 532 1.97 2.72 14.98
C GLU A 532 2.56 1.36 14.56
N GLY A 533 1.67 0.41 14.30
CA GLY A 533 2.07 -0.90 13.77
C GLY A 533 2.81 -1.81 14.75
N LEU A 534 2.81 -1.51 16.05
CA LEU A 534 3.37 -2.37 17.08
C LEU A 534 2.26 -3.09 17.84
N ASP A 535 2.35 -4.39 17.86
CA ASP A 535 1.52 -5.26 18.69
C ASP A 535 2.42 -6.08 19.61
N ILE A 536 2.54 -5.63 20.86
CA ILE A 536 3.40 -6.23 21.89
C ILE A 536 2.57 -6.46 23.14
N PRO A 537 1.81 -7.57 23.21
CA PRO A 537 1.01 -7.92 24.40
C PRO A 537 1.85 -8.07 25.66
N GLU A 538 3.12 -8.38 25.52
CA GLU A 538 4.08 -8.55 26.60
C GLU A 538 4.55 -7.22 27.25
N CYS A 539 4.18 -6.07 26.65
CA CYS A 539 4.57 -4.73 27.12
C CYS A 539 3.81 -4.34 28.40
N ALA A 540 4.47 -4.42 29.55
CA ALA A 540 3.90 -4.05 30.84
C ALA A 540 4.22 -2.62 31.28
N LEU A 541 5.26 -2.01 30.73
CA LEU A 541 5.63 -0.63 31.04
C LEU A 541 5.88 0.19 29.78
N VAL A 542 5.24 1.34 29.70
CA VAL A 542 5.59 2.41 28.75
C VAL A 542 6.11 3.59 29.53
N ALA A 543 7.33 3.99 29.25
CA ALA A 543 7.96 5.17 29.87
C ALA A 543 8.14 6.27 28.84
N ILE A 544 7.65 7.46 29.14
CA ILE A 544 7.76 8.64 28.27
C ILE A 544 8.64 9.68 28.97
N LEU A 545 9.87 9.81 28.50
CA LEU A 545 10.83 10.78 29.04
C LEU A 545 10.51 12.18 28.53
N ASP A 546 10.78 13.21 29.33
CA ASP A 546 10.51 14.61 29.00
C ASP A 546 9.11 14.82 28.41
N ALA A 547 8.11 14.29 29.06
CA ALA A 547 6.71 14.31 28.59
C ALA A 547 6.13 15.74 28.55
N ASP A 548 6.69 16.68 29.31
CA ASP A 548 6.30 18.09 29.38
C ASP A 548 6.96 18.99 28.33
N LYS A 549 7.88 18.45 27.51
CA LYS A 549 8.47 19.20 26.40
C LYS A 549 7.50 19.24 25.23
N GLU A 550 6.65 20.26 25.19
CA GLU A 550 5.64 20.40 24.15
C GLU A 550 6.22 20.38 22.74
N GLY A 551 5.54 19.69 21.85
CA GLY A 551 5.92 19.51 20.46
C GLY A 551 5.19 18.35 19.80
N PHE A 552 5.47 18.08 18.53
CA PHE A 552 4.84 17.02 17.77
C PHE A 552 4.93 15.64 18.45
N LEU A 553 6.07 15.34 19.08
CA LEU A 553 6.32 14.06 19.78
C LEU A 553 5.60 13.93 21.13
N ARG A 554 5.15 15.02 21.71
CA ARG A 554 4.46 15.08 23.01
C ARG A 554 3.08 15.75 22.91
N SER A 555 2.50 15.78 21.71
CA SER A 555 1.11 16.21 21.52
C SER A 555 0.13 15.21 22.17
N GLU A 556 -1.07 15.65 22.51
CA GLU A 556 -2.14 14.82 23.05
C GLU A 556 -2.27 13.48 22.30
N ARG A 557 -2.36 13.53 20.97
CA ARG A 557 -2.48 12.32 20.11
C ARG A 557 -1.30 11.39 20.27
N SER A 558 -0.09 11.96 20.24
CA SER A 558 1.14 11.20 20.40
C SER A 558 1.20 10.47 21.75
N LEU A 559 0.81 11.15 22.82
CA LEU A 559 0.75 10.57 24.16
C LEU A 559 -0.28 9.44 24.22
N ILE A 560 -1.51 9.65 23.74
CA ILE A 560 -2.57 8.64 23.74
C ILE A 560 -2.14 7.40 22.93
N GLN A 561 -1.49 7.57 21.77
CA GLN A 561 -1.03 6.45 20.95
C GLN A 561 0.06 5.64 21.66
N THR A 562 0.99 6.31 22.31
CA THR A 562 2.09 5.67 23.05
C THR A 562 1.56 4.97 24.31
N ILE A 563 0.70 5.63 25.07
CA ILE A 563 0.01 5.06 26.25
C ILE A 563 -0.73 3.76 25.86
N GLY A 564 -1.39 3.77 24.73
CA GLY A 564 -2.14 2.61 24.20
C GLY A 564 -1.29 1.36 23.94
N ARG A 565 0.05 1.46 23.91
CA ARG A 565 0.94 0.29 23.73
C ARG A 565 0.92 -0.64 24.96
N ALA A 566 0.72 -0.11 26.16
CA ALA A 566 0.57 -0.92 27.37
C ALA A 566 -0.87 -1.45 27.58
N ALA A 567 -1.82 -1.07 26.75
CA ALA A 567 -3.24 -1.40 26.94
C ALA A 567 -3.61 -2.86 26.62
N ARG A 568 -2.69 -3.67 26.13
CA ARG A 568 -2.87 -5.11 25.85
C ARG A 568 -2.34 -6.02 26.94
N ASN A 569 -1.68 -5.45 27.94
CA ASN A 569 -1.16 -6.19 29.10
C ASN A 569 -2.05 -5.94 30.32
N VAL A 570 -2.36 -6.97 31.07
CA VAL A 570 -3.17 -6.87 32.32
C VAL A 570 -2.44 -6.02 33.37
N ASP A 571 -1.11 -6.16 33.43
CA ASP A 571 -0.24 -5.41 34.33
C ASP A 571 0.26 -4.11 33.72
N GLY A 572 -0.29 -3.74 32.57
CA GLY A 572 0.14 -2.57 31.80
C GLY A 572 0.04 -1.27 32.60
N ARG A 573 1.13 -0.49 32.63
CA ARG A 573 1.20 0.84 33.27
C ARG A 573 2.04 1.80 32.45
N VAL A 574 1.82 3.10 32.67
CA VAL A 574 2.53 4.17 31.97
C VAL A 574 3.12 5.15 32.96
N ILE A 575 4.37 5.53 32.73
CA ILE A 575 5.05 6.59 33.49
C ILE A 575 5.35 7.75 32.54
N LEU A 576 4.85 8.93 32.88
CA LEU A 576 5.17 10.19 32.23
C LEU A 576 6.16 10.94 33.13
N TYR A 577 7.39 11.10 32.65
CA TYR A 577 8.36 11.93 33.35
C TYR A 577 8.19 13.38 32.93
N ALA A 578 7.68 14.18 33.86
CA ALA A 578 7.31 15.57 33.62
C ALA A 578 7.42 16.38 34.92
N ASP A 579 8.02 17.58 34.84
CA ASP A 579 8.05 18.53 35.96
C ASP A 579 6.81 19.43 35.97
N LYS A 580 6.09 19.51 34.83
CA LYS A 580 4.85 20.28 34.67
C LYS A 580 3.81 19.50 33.91
N GLU A 581 2.57 19.57 34.35
CA GLU A 581 1.44 19.04 33.60
C GLU A 581 1.03 20.04 32.50
N THR A 582 1.41 19.74 31.26
CA THR A 582 0.99 20.49 30.08
C THR A 582 -0.47 20.20 29.71
N GLU A 583 -1.05 21.05 28.86
CA GLU A 583 -2.41 20.81 28.36
C GLU A 583 -2.52 19.49 27.58
N SER A 584 -1.48 19.11 26.84
CA SER A 584 -1.42 17.83 26.13
C SER A 584 -1.43 16.63 27.08
N ILE A 585 -0.68 16.70 28.20
CA ILE A 585 -0.67 15.69 29.25
C ILE A 585 -2.04 15.57 29.90
N LYS A 586 -2.65 16.70 30.33
CA LYS A 586 -3.98 16.71 30.95
C LYS A 586 -5.04 16.08 30.06
N LYS A 587 -5.07 16.46 28.79
CA LYS A 587 -6.04 15.90 27.82
C LYS A 587 -5.83 14.40 27.60
N ALA A 588 -4.58 13.94 27.47
CA ALA A 588 -4.27 12.52 27.31
C ALA A 588 -4.68 11.70 28.54
N ILE A 589 -4.44 12.19 29.75
CA ILE A 589 -4.84 11.54 31.00
C ILE A 589 -6.37 11.50 31.11
N ASN A 590 -7.05 12.61 30.86
CA ASN A 590 -8.50 12.69 30.95
C ASN A 590 -9.17 11.72 29.98
N GLU A 591 -8.70 11.66 28.74
CA GLU A 591 -9.24 10.72 27.75
C GLU A 591 -8.95 9.27 28.14
N THR A 592 -7.75 8.95 28.61
CA THR A 592 -7.42 7.59 29.06
C THR A 592 -8.30 7.18 30.27
N ASN A 593 -8.51 8.08 31.23
CA ASN A 593 -9.37 7.82 32.38
C ASN A 593 -10.83 7.64 31.97
N ARG A 594 -11.34 8.44 31.03
CA ARG A 594 -12.68 8.28 30.46
C ARG A 594 -12.87 6.87 29.86
N ARG A 595 -11.89 6.41 29.08
CA ARG A 595 -11.87 5.06 28.47
C ARG A 595 -11.83 3.97 29.54
N ARG A 596 -10.98 4.14 30.56
CA ARG A 596 -10.88 3.22 31.71
C ARG A 596 -12.22 3.06 32.41
N THR A 597 -12.87 4.16 32.77
CA THR A 597 -14.17 4.15 33.47
C THR A 597 -15.21 3.40 32.64
N LYS A 598 -15.37 3.71 31.38
CA LYS A 598 -16.31 2.99 30.50
C LYS A 598 -16.03 1.49 30.42
N GLN A 599 -14.75 1.09 30.33
CA GLN A 599 -14.37 -0.32 30.25
C GLN A 599 -14.67 -1.04 31.59
N ILE A 600 -14.39 -0.41 32.74
CA ILE A 600 -14.68 -0.97 34.07
C ILE A 600 -16.19 -1.15 34.24
N GLU A 601 -17.01 -0.14 33.91
CA GLU A 601 -18.46 -0.23 33.97
C GLU A 601 -19.00 -1.39 33.11
N TYR A 602 -18.47 -1.53 31.88
CA TYR A 602 -18.82 -2.64 31.01
C TYR A 602 -18.45 -3.99 31.62
N ASN A 603 -17.24 -4.13 32.17
CA ASN A 603 -16.75 -5.35 32.76
C ASN A 603 -17.60 -5.76 33.97
N ILE A 604 -18.00 -4.80 34.81
CA ILE A 604 -18.87 -5.05 35.99
C ILE A 604 -20.26 -5.53 35.53
N LYS A 605 -20.81 -4.93 34.49
CA LYS A 605 -22.15 -5.25 33.98
C LYS A 605 -22.22 -6.62 33.28
N ASN A 606 -21.12 -7.11 32.74
CA ASN A 606 -21.07 -8.34 31.93
C ASN A 606 -20.28 -9.48 32.59
N LYS A 607 -20.05 -9.38 33.91
CA LYS A 607 -19.47 -10.46 34.72
C LYS A 607 -20.45 -11.62 34.91
#